data_6b6ae85402e2bd0e38080842880c96a6
#
_entry.id   6b6ae85402e2bd0e38080842880c96a6
#
_cell.length_a   1.000
_cell.length_b   1.000
_cell.length_c   1.000
_cell.angle_alpha   90.00
_cell.angle_beta   90.00
_cell.angle_gamma   90.00
#
_symmetry.space_group_name_H-M   'P 1'
#
loop_
_entity.id
_entity.type
_entity.pdbx_description
1 polymer ?
#
loop_
_entity_poly.entity_id
_entity_poly.type
_entity_poly.pdbx_seq_one_letter_code
_entity_poly.pdbx_strand_id
1 'polypeptide(L)'
;DRPIFIQIAEGIEDSILSGAFPEESQIPSITEFSVNYKINPATALKGINLLVDQEIVYKKRGVGMFVAEGAVRKLRQKRKDSFYQDYIEVMIAEARRLELSAAEIKEMIEKGFEDIV
;
A
#
# COMPACT_ATOMS: atom_id res chain seq x y z
N ASP A 1 6.10 -9.19 -11.08
CA ASP A 1 4.89 -9.49 -11.79
C ASP A 1 3.98 -8.29 -12.02
N ARG A 2 4.02 -7.29 -11.13
CA ARG A 2 3.27 -6.07 -11.33
C ARG A 2 4.19 -4.98 -11.87
N PRO A 3 3.64 -4.02 -12.65
CA PRO A 3 4.44 -2.91 -13.15
C PRO A 3 5.18 -2.19 -12.02
N ILE A 4 6.37 -1.70 -12.31
CA ILE A 4 7.21 -1.05 -11.30
C ILE A 4 6.51 0.19 -10.73
N PHE A 5 5.79 0.96 -11.56
CA PHE A 5 5.14 2.17 -11.08
C PHE A 5 4.05 1.87 -10.04
N ILE A 6 3.38 0.71 -10.14
CA ILE A 6 2.40 0.27 -9.14
C ILE A 6 3.11 -0.12 -7.84
N GLN A 7 4.24 -0.81 -7.94
CA GLN A 7 5.04 -1.18 -6.77
C GLN A 7 5.54 0.08 -6.04
N ILE A 8 5.92 1.11 -6.78
CA ILE A 8 6.34 2.38 -6.18
C ILE A 8 5.18 3.03 -5.43
N ALA A 9 4.01 3.10 -6.06
CA ALA A 9 2.81 3.66 -5.42
C ALA A 9 2.47 2.91 -4.14
N GLU A 10 2.49 1.58 -4.16
CA GLU A 10 2.22 0.77 -2.98
C GLU A 10 3.26 0.92 -1.89
N GLY A 11 4.53 1.07 -2.27
CA GLY A 11 5.59 1.34 -1.30
C GLY A 11 5.40 2.67 -0.57
N ILE A 12 4.96 3.70 -1.29
CA ILE A 12 4.64 4.99 -0.69
C ILE A 12 3.42 4.85 0.24
N GLU A 13 2.39 4.12 -0.20
CA GLU A 13 1.22 3.84 0.64
C GLU A 13 1.62 3.16 1.95
N ASP A 14 2.50 2.16 1.87
CA ASP A 14 3.00 1.46 3.04
C ASP A 14 3.71 2.42 4.00
N SER A 15 4.49 3.33 3.46
CA SER A 15 5.20 4.34 4.26
C SER A 15 4.23 5.32 4.93
N ILE A 16 3.14 5.66 4.27
CA ILE A 16 2.09 6.51 4.86
C ILE A 16 1.37 5.75 5.97
N LEU A 17 1.00 4.50 5.72
CA LEU A 17 0.28 3.69 6.70
C LEU A 17 1.12 3.37 7.93
N SER A 18 2.43 3.20 7.77
CA SER A 18 3.35 2.93 8.89
C SER A 18 3.69 4.17 9.70
N GLY A 19 3.38 5.35 9.18
CA GLY A 19 3.73 6.61 9.81
C GLY A 19 5.09 7.16 9.40
N ALA A 20 5.82 6.47 8.51
CA ALA A 20 7.10 6.97 8.00
C ALA A 20 6.91 8.27 7.22
N PHE A 21 5.80 8.38 6.51
CA PHE A 21 5.39 9.63 5.85
C PHE A 21 4.10 10.13 6.50
N PRO A 22 4.19 10.96 7.56
CA PRO A 22 2.99 11.48 8.22
C PRO A 22 2.14 12.36 7.30
N GLU A 23 0.86 12.47 7.62
CA GLU A 23 -0.03 13.40 6.89
C GLU A 23 0.52 14.81 6.97
N GLU A 24 0.39 15.56 5.88
CA GLU A 24 0.89 16.91 5.69
C GLU A 24 2.43 17.03 5.62
N SER A 25 3.16 15.91 5.67
CA SER A 25 4.61 15.94 5.50
C SER A 25 4.99 15.81 4.03
N GLN A 26 6.16 16.34 3.70
CA GLN A 26 6.71 16.25 2.37
C GLN A 26 7.31 14.87 2.12
N ILE A 27 6.99 14.27 0.97
CA ILE A 27 7.62 13.02 0.55
C ILE A 27 8.84 13.35 -0.33
N PRO A 28 9.76 12.37 -0.52
CA PRO A 28 10.89 12.58 -1.41
C PRO A 28 10.46 12.99 -2.80
N SER A 29 11.28 13.79 -3.47
CA SER A 29 11.01 14.24 -4.84
C SER A 29 11.13 13.08 -5.83
N ILE A 30 10.60 13.28 -7.03
CA ILE A 30 10.73 12.32 -8.13
C ILE A 30 12.20 12.02 -8.40
N THR A 31 13.05 13.05 -8.37
CA THR A 31 14.49 12.89 -8.57
C THR A 31 15.09 12.02 -7.46
N GLU A 32 14.73 12.26 -6.21
CA GLU A 32 15.21 11.46 -5.09
C GLU A 32 14.78 10.00 -5.21
N PHE A 33 13.51 9.74 -5.56
CA PHE A 33 13.03 8.39 -5.81
C PHE A 33 13.81 7.72 -6.93
N SER A 34 14.00 8.44 -8.04
CA SER A 34 14.71 7.92 -9.19
C SER A 34 16.15 7.51 -8.85
N VAL A 35 16.86 8.35 -8.11
CA VAL A 35 18.25 8.09 -7.71
C VAL A 35 18.33 6.96 -6.69
N ASN A 36 17.50 7.03 -5.64
CA ASN A 36 17.56 6.08 -4.53
C ASN A 36 17.16 4.66 -4.93
N TYR A 37 16.18 4.53 -5.80
CA TYR A 37 15.69 3.21 -6.23
C TYR A 37 16.19 2.80 -7.60
N LYS A 38 17.05 3.61 -8.22
CA LYS A 38 17.64 3.34 -9.55
C LYS A 38 16.57 3.06 -10.59
N ILE A 39 15.55 3.91 -10.64
CA ILE A 39 14.42 3.79 -11.56
C ILE A 39 14.34 5.01 -12.46
N ASN A 40 13.68 4.83 -13.60
CA ASN A 40 13.44 5.92 -14.54
C ASN A 40 12.53 6.99 -13.89
N PRO A 41 12.89 8.29 -13.97
CA PRO A 41 12.06 9.36 -13.41
C PRO A 41 10.62 9.34 -13.92
N ALA A 42 10.39 8.98 -15.19
CA ALA A 42 9.04 8.89 -15.74
C ALA A 42 8.23 7.79 -15.06
N THR A 43 8.87 6.68 -14.70
CA THR A 43 8.22 5.58 -13.98
C THR A 43 7.88 6.00 -12.56
N ALA A 44 8.79 6.70 -11.88
CA ALA A 44 8.54 7.23 -10.55
C ALA A 44 7.36 8.22 -10.57
N LEU A 45 7.35 9.12 -11.56
CA LEU A 45 6.27 10.09 -11.73
C LEU A 45 4.93 9.39 -11.93
N LYS A 46 4.90 8.36 -12.76
CA LYS A 46 3.67 7.60 -13.02
C LYS A 46 3.12 6.98 -11.74
N GLY A 47 3.98 6.42 -10.89
CA GLY A 47 3.57 5.86 -9.61
C GLY A 47 3.02 6.93 -8.66
N ILE A 48 3.70 8.06 -8.56
CA ILE A 48 3.27 9.15 -7.69
C ILE A 48 1.95 9.74 -8.19
N ASN A 49 1.78 9.87 -9.51
CA ASN A 49 0.54 10.39 -10.09
C ASN A 49 -0.68 9.54 -9.77
N LEU A 50 -0.52 8.23 -9.60
CA LEU A 50 -1.63 7.39 -9.14
C LEU A 50 -2.14 7.86 -7.78
N LEU A 51 -1.23 8.23 -6.90
CA LEU A 51 -1.58 8.69 -5.55
C LEU A 51 -2.15 10.11 -5.56
N VAL A 52 -1.69 10.94 -6.50
CA VAL A 52 -2.26 12.29 -6.70
C VAL A 52 -3.70 12.16 -7.19
N ASP A 53 -3.96 11.29 -8.16
CA ASP A 53 -5.29 11.06 -8.70
C ASP A 53 -6.26 10.55 -7.64
N GLN A 54 -5.76 9.81 -6.66
CA GLN A 54 -6.54 9.27 -5.54
C GLN A 54 -6.63 10.26 -4.37
N GLU A 55 -6.03 11.43 -4.50
CA GLU A 55 -6.00 12.44 -3.44
C GLU A 55 -5.32 11.96 -2.15
N ILE A 56 -4.38 11.04 -2.29
CA ILE A 56 -3.53 10.57 -1.19
C ILE A 56 -2.32 11.47 -1.03
N VAL A 57 -1.81 11.97 -2.15
CA VAL A 57 -0.68 12.88 -2.24
C VAL A 57 -1.12 14.11 -3.03
N TYR A 58 -0.62 15.28 -2.67
CA TYR A 58 -0.90 16.49 -3.44
C TYR A 58 0.41 17.22 -3.75
N LYS A 59 0.39 17.95 -4.85
CA LYS A 59 1.53 18.75 -5.29
C LYS A 59 1.39 20.17 -4.80
N LYS A 60 2.43 20.66 -4.14
CA LYS A 60 2.54 22.08 -3.77
C LYS A 60 3.54 22.71 -4.72
N ARG A 61 3.04 23.53 -5.64
CA ARG A 61 3.82 24.09 -6.74
C ARG A 61 5.07 24.82 -6.22
N GLY A 62 6.22 24.48 -6.78
CA GLY A 62 7.50 25.09 -6.39
C GLY A 62 8.06 24.60 -5.08
N VAL A 63 7.37 23.69 -4.38
CA VAL A 63 7.80 23.17 -3.08
C VAL A 63 8.03 21.66 -3.12
N GLY A 64 7.06 20.90 -3.63
CA GLY A 64 7.17 19.45 -3.71
C GLY A 64 5.84 18.74 -3.55
N MET A 65 5.93 17.47 -3.19
CA MET A 65 4.77 16.59 -3.02
C MET A 65 4.57 16.30 -1.54
N PHE A 66 3.34 16.29 -1.10
CA PHE A 66 2.98 16.14 0.31
C PHE A 66 1.89 15.10 0.49
N VAL A 67 1.91 14.44 1.64
CA VAL A 67 0.84 13.52 2.02
C VAL A 67 -0.40 14.33 2.39
N ALA A 68 -1.54 14.00 1.79
CA ALA A 68 -2.78 14.72 2.05
C ALA A 68 -3.33 14.44 3.44
N GLU A 69 -4.03 15.42 4.00
CA GLU A 69 -4.81 15.21 5.22
C GLU A 69 -5.86 14.14 4.94
N GLY A 70 -6.01 13.17 5.84
CA GLY A 70 -6.95 12.07 5.68
C GLY A 70 -6.43 10.91 4.84
N ALA A 71 -5.17 10.95 4.40
CA ALA A 71 -4.59 9.90 3.56
C ALA A 71 -4.61 8.54 4.24
N VAL A 72 -4.31 8.47 5.53
CA VAL A 72 -4.29 7.19 6.27
C VAL A 72 -5.67 6.55 6.26
N ARG A 73 -6.72 7.34 6.53
CA ARG A 73 -8.10 6.83 6.51
C ARG A 73 -8.48 6.31 5.13
N LYS A 74 -8.17 7.07 4.08
CA LYS A 74 -8.48 6.68 2.70
C LYS A 74 -7.77 5.40 2.32
N LEU A 75 -6.50 5.26 2.68
CA LEU A 75 -5.71 4.07 2.37
C LEU A 75 -6.21 2.84 3.13
N ARG A 76 -6.56 3.00 4.41
CA ARG A 76 -7.14 1.90 5.18
C ARG A 76 -8.44 1.42 4.56
N GLN A 77 -9.30 2.35 4.17
CA GLN A 77 -10.58 1.98 3.55
C GLN A 77 -10.36 1.28 2.21
N LYS A 78 -9.49 1.82 1.39
CA LYS A 78 -9.12 1.22 0.10
C LYS A 78 -8.65 -0.23 0.27
N ARG A 79 -7.75 -0.46 1.21
CA ARG A 79 -7.19 -1.80 1.44
C ARG A 79 -8.19 -2.74 2.12
N LYS A 80 -9.08 -2.23 2.96
CA LYS A 80 -10.18 -3.03 3.50
C LYS A 80 -11.11 -3.50 2.39
N ASP A 81 -11.42 -2.62 1.45
CA ASP A 81 -12.32 -2.94 0.35
C ASP A 81 -11.77 -4.05 -0.55
N SER A 82 -10.45 -4.12 -0.71
CA SER A 82 -9.80 -5.14 -1.53
C SER A 82 -9.29 -6.34 -0.72
N PHE A 83 -9.44 -6.32 0.59
CA PHE A 83 -8.83 -7.31 1.48
C PHE A 83 -9.29 -8.75 1.17
N TYR A 84 -10.58 -8.91 0.89
CA TYR A 84 -11.11 -10.24 0.57
C TYR A 84 -10.44 -10.80 -0.67
N GLN A 85 -10.39 -10.03 -1.75
CA GLN A 85 -9.80 -10.47 -3.01
C GLN A 85 -8.30 -10.69 -2.89
N ASP A 86 -7.61 -9.78 -2.20
CA ASP A 86 -6.15 -9.81 -2.15
C ASP A 86 -5.61 -10.89 -1.22
N TYR A 87 -6.33 -11.24 -0.17
CA TYR A 87 -5.84 -12.16 0.85
C TYR A 87 -6.76 -13.34 1.11
N ILE A 88 -8.07 -13.11 1.25
CA ILE A 88 -8.98 -14.19 1.65
C ILE A 88 -9.18 -15.20 0.53
N GLU A 89 -9.43 -14.73 -0.69
CA GLU A 89 -9.60 -15.64 -1.85
C GLU A 89 -8.35 -16.48 -2.09
N VAL A 90 -7.17 -15.86 -1.98
CA VAL A 90 -5.89 -16.55 -2.16
C VAL A 90 -5.71 -17.62 -1.07
N MET A 91 -6.01 -17.26 0.18
CA MET A 91 -5.93 -18.20 1.30
C MET A 91 -6.90 -19.38 1.10
N ILE A 92 -8.13 -19.12 0.69
CA ILE A 92 -9.12 -20.16 0.48
C ILE A 92 -8.67 -21.12 -0.63
N ALA A 93 -8.13 -20.58 -1.72
CA ALA A 93 -7.63 -21.42 -2.81
C ALA A 93 -6.52 -22.37 -2.33
N GLU A 94 -5.61 -21.87 -1.52
CA GLU A 94 -4.54 -22.69 -0.96
C GLU A 94 -5.09 -23.71 0.06
N ALA A 95 -6.02 -23.28 0.91
CA ALA A 95 -6.64 -24.17 1.89
C ALA A 95 -7.32 -25.35 1.21
N ARG A 96 -7.99 -25.11 0.09
CA ARG A 96 -8.61 -26.20 -0.69
C ARG A 96 -7.59 -27.18 -1.22
N ARG A 97 -6.45 -26.70 -1.72
CA ARG A 97 -5.37 -27.58 -2.19
C ARG A 97 -4.83 -28.45 -1.07
N LEU A 98 -4.79 -27.92 0.14
CA LEU A 98 -4.27 -28.64 1.33
C LEU A 98 -5.35 -29.42 2.07
N GLU A 99 -6.58 -29.39 1.57
CA GLU A 99 -7.73 -30.04 2.20
C GLU A 99 -7.99 -29.55 3.63
N LEU A 100 -7.73 -28.26 3.88
CA LEU A 100 -8.05 -27.61 5.13
C LEU A 100 -9.49 -27.13 5.11
N SER A 101 -10.23 -27.43 6.17
CA SER A 101 -11.63 -27.03 6.29
C SER A 101 -11.75 -25.57 6.77
N ALA A 102 -12.94 -25.00 6.57
CA ALA A 102 -13.22 -23.67 7.09
C ALA A 102 -13.06 -23.63 8.62
N ALA A 103 -13.48 -24.69 9.31
CA ALA A 103 -13.32 -24.77 10.76
C ALA A 103 -11.87 -24.73 11.20
N GLU A 104 -11.01 -25.47 10.48
CA GLU A 104 -9.57 -25.48 10.77
C GLU A 104 -8.95 -24.09 10.53
N ILE A 105 -9.33 -23.43 9.44
CA ILE A 105 -8.83 -22.08 9.11
C ILE A 105 -9.30 -21.08 10.16
N LYS A 106 -10.55 -21.13 10.59
CA LYS A 106 -11.08 -20.24 11.63
C LYS A 106 -10.28 -20.38 12.93
N GLU A 107 -9.97 -21.61 13.32
CA GLU A 107 -9.17 -21.86 14.51
C GLU A 107 -7.78 -21.27 14.39
N MET A 108 -7.14 -21.45 13.23
CA MET A 108 -5.82 -20.86 12.97
C MET A 108 -5.85 -19.33 13.07
N ILE A 109 -6.88 -18.70 12.51
CA ILE A 109 -7.03 -17.24 12.54
C ILE A 109 -7.19 -16.77 13.99
N GLU A 110 -8.08 -17.38 14.76
CA GLU A 110 -8.30 -17.01 16.16
C GLU A 110 -7.01 -17.12 16.96
N LYS A 111 -6.30 -18.23 16.80
CA LYS A 111 -5.03 -18.45 17.47
C LYS A 111 -3.98 -17.42 17.05
N GLY A 112 -3.91 -17.10 15.75
CA GLY A 112 -2.98 -16.12 15.25
C GLY A 112 -3.19 -14.74 15.86
N PHE A 113 -4.44 -14.33 16.06
CA PHE A 113 -4.73 -13.06 16.71
C PHE A 113 -4.37 -13.05 18.19
N GLU A 114 -4.48 -14.18 18.87
CA GLU A 114 -4.09 -14.30 20.28
C GLU A 114 -2.56 -14.25 20.44
N ASP A 115 -1.83 -14.86 19.52
CA ASP A 115 -0.37 -14.97 19.60
C ASP A 115 0.36 -13.67 19.22
N ILE A 116 -0.28 -12.79 18.46
CA ILE A 116 0.29 -11.51 18.06
C ILE A 116 -0.14 -10.42 19.04
N VAL A 117 0.42 -10.40 20.19
CA VAL A 117 0.07 -9.39 21.20
C VAL A 117 1.27 -8.51 21.50
#